data_8220d764463013c716c3e17aab55f313
#
_entry.id   8220d764463013c716c3e17aab55f313
#
_cell.length_a   1.000
_cell.length_b   1.000
_cell.length_c   1.000
_cell.angle_alpha   90.00
_cell.angle_beta   90.00
_cell.angle_gamma   90.00
#
_symmetry.space_group_name_H-M   'P 1'
#
loop_
_entity.id
_entity.type
_entity.pdbx_description
1 polymer ?
#
loop_
_entity_poly.entity_id
_entity_poly.type
_entity_poly.pdbx_seq_one_letter_code
_entity_poly.pdbx_strand_id
1 'polypeptide(L)'
;MPRTKPIVAADARAATGNRRVLRESFTVDTATATLVREQSGRRAYTLLLDGVESSYVDLDDPRLLAFEYVRWLGDVLDCLAPTGRPLDTLHLGGGAASLARYVMATRPASSQVVVEIDGALVDLVRTKLPWRATKKLRFRVADARAVLDKTRPTAFDVVVRDAFLNGMPPSSLRTLECAQRVREVLRPDGVYLVNVADRSPFAATGVELAALLEVFSDVAVISEPAVLRGRRHGNLVIAASDAILPIEAISRRVADGGVQGRVRDRQEATAMSRGHRALRDAEGGSAG
;
A
#
# COMPACT_ATOMS: atom_id res chain seq x y z
N MET A 1 7.31 11.89 -28.65
CA MET A 1 7.41 11.07 -27.43
C MET A 1 8.87 11.00 -27.04
N PRO A 2 9.33 11.60 -25.94
CA PRO A 2 10.72 11.50 -25.50
C PRO A 2 10.96 10.08 -24.95
N ARG A 3 11.91 9.37 -25.55
CA ARG A 3 12.39 8.07 -25.02
C ARG A 3 13.30 8.36 -23.83
N THR A 4 12.89 7.94 -22.65
CA THR A 4 13.73 7.92 -21.46
C THR A 4 14.98 7.06 -21.71
N LYS A 5 16.16 7.68 -21.72
CA LYS A 5 17.43 6.95 -21.85
C LYS A 5 17.84 6.40 -20.49
N PRO A 6 18.25 5.13 -20.38
CA PRO A 6 18.75 4.57 -19.13
C PRO A 6 20.10 5.22 -18.74
N ILE A 7 20.25 5.63 -17.51
CA ILE A 7 21.54 5.97 -16.91
C ILE A 7 22.09 4.66 -16.33
N VAL A 8 23.05 4.07 -17.04
CA VAL A 8 23.75 2.87 -16.56
C VAL A 8 24.76 3.30 -15.50
N ALA A 9 24.46 3.11 -14.22
CA ALA A 9 25.43 3.25 -13.16
C ALA A 9 26.11 1.90 -12.91
N ALA A 10 27.45 1.95 -12.94
CA ALA A 10 28.33 0.79 -12.77
C ALA A 10 28.29 0.21 -11.36
N ASP A 11 28.42 -1.13 -11.29
CA ASP A 11 28.61 -2.02 -10.14
C ASP A 11 29.07 -1.39 -8.82
N ALA A 12 28.20 -1.41 -7.81
CA ALA A 12 28.61 -1.38 -6.41
C ALA A 12 28.58 -2.82 -5.85
N ARG A 13 29.76 -3.40 -5.61
CA ARG A 13 29.94 -4.69 -4.95
C ARG A 13 29.52 -4.57 -3.49
N ALA A 14 28.36 -5.13 -3.12
CA ALA A 14 28.03 -5.41 -1.73
C ALA A 14 28.58 -6.81 -1.39
N ALA A 15 29.49 -6.85 -0.41
CA ALA A 15 30.06 -8.08 0.12
C ALA A 15 29.02 -8.80 0.98
N THR A 16 28.53 -9.93 0.51
CA THR A 16 28.26 -11.19 1.22
C THR A 16 27.52 -12.15 0.28
N GLY A 17 28.23 -13.20 -0.16
CA GLY A 17 27.64 -14.29 -0.98
C GLY A 17 27.49 -13.91 -2.46
N ASN A 18 28.06 -14.72 -3.32
CA ASN A 18 28.26 -14.57 -4.77
C ASN A 18 26.96 -14.48 -5.63
N ARG A 19 25.94 -13.68 -5.23
CA ARG A 19 24.75 -13.40 -6.03
C ARG A 19 24.97 -12.11 -6.82
N ARG A 20 25.07 -12.23 -8.14
CA ARG A 20 25.06 -11.06 -9.02
C ARG A 20 23.69 -10.38 -8.92
N VAL A 21 23.70 -9.10 -8.57
CA VAL A 21 22.51 -8.24 -8.52
C VAL A 21 22.59 -7.30 -9.72
N LEU A 22 21.55 -7.28 -10.55
CA LEU A 22 21.41 -6.31 -11.63
C LEU A 22 20.65 -5.09 -11.10
N ARG A 23 21.17 -3.90 -11.37
CA ARG A 23 20.52 -2.62 -11.02
C ARG A 23 20.38 -1.77 -12.26
N GLU A 24 19.18 -1.28 -12.52
CA GLU A 24 18.89 -0.32 -13.58
C GLU A 24 18.18 0.88 -12.95
N SER A 25 18.70 2.09 -13.14
CA SER A 25 18.13 3.32 -12.62
C SER A 25 17.52 4.16 -13.73
N PHE A 26 16.39 4.80 -13.41
CA PHE A 26 15.58 5.60 -14.33
C PHE A 26 15.13 6.87 -13.63
N THR A 27 15.17 8.01 -14.32
CA THR A 27 14.51 9.22 -13.82
C THR A 27 13.01 9.09 -14.10
N VAL A 28 12.20 9.25 -13.06
CA VAL A 28 10.74 9.33 -13.13
C VAL A 28 10.29 10.73 -12.70
N ASP A 29 8.99 11.02 -12.69
CA ASP A 29 8.52 12.40 -12.49
C ASP A 29 8.82 12.92 -11.08
N THR A 30 8.79 12.04 -10.06
CA THR A 30 8.91 12.44 -8.65
C THR A 30 10.17 11.92 -7.94
N ALA A 31 10.94 11.03 -8.57
CA ALA A 31 12.07 10.33 -7.91
C ALA A 31 13.07 9.76 -8.92
N THR A 32 14.13 9.16 -8.41
CA THR A 32 14.96 8.19 -9.14
C THR A 32 14.48 6.78 -8.82
N ALA A 33 13.89 6.11 -9.82
CA ALA A 33 13.47 4.72 -9.72
C ALA A 33 14.62 3.77 -10.04
N THR A 34 14.94 2.84 -9.14
CA THR A 34 15.94 1.79 -9.38
C THR A 34 15.27 0.42 -9.30
N LEU A 35 15.37 -0.35 -10.37
CA LEU A 35 14.97 -1.75 -10.41
C LEU A 35 16.17 -2.62 -10.02
N VAL A 36 16.00 -3.42 -8.98
CA VAL A 36 16.98 -4.36 -8.47
C VAL A 36 16.48 -5.78 -8.71
N ARG A 37 17.30 -6.58 -9.42
CA ARG A 37 16.97 -7.98 -9.70
C ARG A 37 18.10 -8.88 -9.24
N GLU A 38 17.81 -9.89 -8.43
CA GLU A 38 18.75 -10.96 -8.14
C GLU A 38 18.86 -11.92 -9.32
N GLN A 39 20.10 -12.32 -9.66
CA GLN A 39 20.34 -13.35 -10.68
C GLN A 39 20.11 -14.77 -10.10
N SER A 40 18.89 -15.04 -9.66
CA SER A 40 18.47 -16.34 -9.11
C SER A 40 17.71 -17.21 -10.11
N GLY A 41 17.62 -16.78 -11.38
CA GLY A 41 16.77 -17.42 -12.40
C GLY A 41 15.31 -16.95 -12.35
N ARG A 42 14.80 -16.40 -11.23
CA ARG A 42 13.46 -15.83 -11.11
C ARG A 42 13.41 -14.40 -11.67
N ARG A 43 12.26 -14.02 -12.22
CA ARG A 43 11.99 -12.63 -12.65
C ARG A 43 11.38 -11.84 -11.50
N ALA A 44 12.15 -11.72 -10.41
CA ALA A 44 11.77 -10.99 -9.21
C ALA A 44 12.54 -9.67 -9.12
N TYR A 45 11.84 -8.59 -8.77
CA TYR A 45 12.37 -7.24 -8.78
C TYR A 45 11.97 -6.49 -7.52
N THR A 46 12.93 -5.77 -6.93
CA THR A 46 12.66 -4.71 -5.96
C THR A 46 12.72 -3.37 -6.67
N LEU A 47 11.68 -2.57 -6.54
CA LEU A 47 11.67 -1.17 -6.94
C LEU A 47 12.12 -0.31 -5.76
N LEU A 48 13.16 0.48 -5.95
CA LEU A 48 13.55 1.54 -5.02
C LEU A 48 13.16 2.88 -5.62
N LEU A 49 12.67 3.80 -4.79
CA LEU A 49 12.47 5.21 -5.10
C LEU A 49 13.42 6.01 -4.22
N ASP A 50 14.33 6.79 -4.84
CA ASP A 50 15.41 7.51 -4.17
C ASP A 50 16.22 6.64 -3.19
N GLY A 51 16.45 5.38 -3.57
CA GLY A 51 17.20 4.40 -2.78
C GLY A 51 16.42 3.71 -1.67
N VAL A 52 15.14 4.07 -1.44
CA VAL A 52 14.27 3.44 -0.45
C VAL A 52 13.44 2.35 -1.13
N GLU A 53 13.39 1.14 -0.54
CA GLU A 53 12.57 0.05 -1.03
C GLU A 53 11.08 0.42 -1.00
N SER A 54 10.46 0.46 -2.17
CA SER A 54 9.06 0.88 -2.36
C SER A 54 8.14 -0.28 -2.71
N SER A 55 8.61 -1.23 -3.54
CA SER A 55 7.78 -2.36 -3.97
C SER A 55 8.63 -3.58 -4.29
N TYR A 56 8.06 -4.76 -4.11
CA TYR A 56 8.61 -6.01 -4.60
C TYR A 56 7.62 -6.70 -5.53
N VAL A 57 8.09 -7.21 -6.66
CA VAL A 57 7.27 -7.94 -7.63
C VAL A 57 8.00 -9.18 -8.12
N ASP A 58 7.36 -10.33 -8.02
CA ASP A 58 7.78 -11.55 -8.69
C ASP A 58 6.87 -11.76 -9.92
N LEU A 59 7.45 -11.69 -11.12
CA LEU A 59 6.68 -11.86 -12.37
C LEU A 59 6.34 -13.32 -12.64
N ASP A 60 7.02 -14.26 -11.99
CA ASP A 60 6.77 -15.70 -12.11
C ASP A 60 5.73 -16.18 -11.08
N ASP A 61 5.62 -15.51 -9.93
CA ASP A 61 4.56 -15.75 -8.95
C ASP A 61 4.06 -14.43 -8.33
N PRO A 62 3.10 -13.77 -8.94
CA PRO A 62 2.54 -12.50 -8.43
C PRO A 62 1.76 -12.65 -7.12
N ARG A 63 1.60 -13.87 -6.58
CA ARG A 63 1.03 -14.12 -5.25
C ARG A 63 2.05 -13.92 -4.13
N LEU A 64 3.33 -13.87 -4.46
CA LEU A 64 4.38 -13.64 -3.48
C LEU A 64 4.43 -12.16 -3.06
N LEU A 65 3.98 -11.88 -1.85
CA LEU A 65 4.06 -10.58 -1.19
C LEU A 65 5.26 -10.60 -0.23
N ALA A 66 6.41 -10.09 -0.68
CA ALA A 66 7.67 -10.18 0.08
C ALA A 66 7.73 -9.17 1.23
N PHE A 67 7.17 -7.96 1.05
CA PHE A 67 7.12 -6.97 2.12
C PHE A 67 6.01 -7.33 3.12
N GLU A 68 6.35 -7.29 4.41
CA GLU A 68 5.48 -7.70 5.50
C GLU A 68 4.13 -6.97 5.46
N TYR A 69 4.16 -5.65 5.31
CA TYR A 69 2.93 -4.85 5.32
C TYR A 69 2.04 -5.14 4.11
N VAL A 70 2.62 -5.38 2.93
CA VAL A 70 1.83 -5.75 1.73
C VAL A 70 1.18 -7.12 1.93
N ARG A 71 1.90 -8.04 2.58
CA ARG A 71 1.33 -9.34 2.93
C ARG A 71 0.18 -9.20 3.92
N TRP A 72 0.31 -8.37 4.97
CA TRP A 72 -0.81 -8.12 5.89
C TRP A 72 -2.01 -7.48 5.20
N LEU A 73 -1.79 -6.58 4.23
CA LEU A 73 -2.88 -6.10 3.36
C LEU A 73 -3.56 -7.26 2.62
N GLY A 74 -2.77 -8.16 2.03
CA GLY A 74 -3.28 -9.37 1.36
C GLY A 74 -3.99 -10.32 2.33
N ASP A 75 -3.46 -10.51 3.54
CA ASP A 75 -4.06 -11.35 4.59
C ASP A 75 -5.44 -10.83 5.03
N VAL A 76 -5.60 -9.51 5.17
CA VAL A 76 -6.91 -8.90 5.43
C VAL A 76 -7.87 -9.18 4.27
N LEU A 77 -7.45 -8.94 3.02
CA LEU A 77 -8.27 -9.23 1.84
C LEU A 77 -8.75 -10.68 1.79
N ASP A 78 -7.87 -11.63 2.15
CA ASP A 78 -8.20 -13.05 2.17
C ASP A 78 -9.16 -13.45 3.29
N CYS A 79 -9.19 -12.67 4.39
CA CYS A 79 -10.17 -12.86 5.46
C CYS A 79 -11.55 -12.26 5.12
N LEU A 80 -11.59 -11.21 4.29
CA LEU A 80 -12.84 -10.55 3.87
C LEU A 80 -13.55 -11.34 2.76
N ALA A 81 -12.78 -11.90 1.85
CA ALA A 81 -13.32 -12.65 0.72
C ALA A 81 -12.42 -13.84 0.36
N PRO A 82 -12.96 -15.05 0.26
CA PRO A 82 -12.18 -16.23 -0.12
C PRO A 82 -11.56 -16.05 -1.50
N THR A 83 -10.45 -16.75 -1.74
CA THR A 83 -9.79 -16.81 -3.06
C THR A 83 -10.81 -17.14 -4.15
N GLY A 84 -10.74 -16.41 -5.26
CA GLY A 84 -11.66 -16.54 -6.39
C GLY A 84 -12.89 -15.61 -6.32
N ARG A 85 -13.33 -15.15 -5.14
CA ARG A 85 -14.41 -14.17 -5.03
C ARG A 85 -13.91 -12.80 -5.48
N PRO A 86 -14.54 -12.17 -6.49
CA PRO A 86 -14.11 -10.85 -6.98
C PRO A 86 -14.16 -9.78 -5.89
N LEU A 87 -13.23 -8.84 -5.97
CA LEU A 87 -13.18 -7.62 -5.18
C LEU A 87 -12.94 -6.43 -6.11
N ASP A 88 -13.83 -5.46 -6.13
CA ASP A 88 -13.58 -4.19 -6.81
C ASP A 88 -12.72 -3.31 -5.91
N THR A 89 -11.51 -2.98 -6.36
CA THR A 89 -10.51 -2.32 -5.52
C THR A 89 -10.01 -1.01 -6.13
N LEU A 90 -9.93 0.03 -5.30
CA LEU A 90 -9.25 1.29 -5.61
C LEU A 90 -7.93 1.35 -4.83
N HIS A 91 -6.82 1.48 -5.53
CA HIS A 91 -5.49 1.67 -4.94
C HIS A 91 -5.09 3.14 -5.09
N LEU A 92 -4.92 3.85 -3.97
CA LEU A 92 -4.38 5.20 -3.88
C LEU A 92 -2.87 5.09 -3.61
N GLY A 93 -2.07 5.27 -4.66
CA GLY A 93 -0.67 4.91 -4.76
C GLY A 93 -0.49 3.62 -5.57
N GLY A 94 0.48 3.63 -6.47
CA GLY A 94 0.69 2.54 -7.43
C GLY A 94 1.96 1.75 -7.19
N GLY A 95 3.10 2.44 -7.06
CA GLY A 95 4.40 1.81 -7.06
C GLY A 95 4.53 0.77 -8.20
N ALA A 96 5.01 -0.44 -7.89
CA ALA A 96 5.02 -1.56 -8.83
C ALA A 96 3.72 -2.38 -8.85
N ALA A 97 2.66 -1.92 -8.17
CA ALA A 97 1.35 -2.55 -8.07
C ALA A 97 1.35 -3.98 -7.47
N SER A 98 2.20 -4.23 -6.47
CA SER A 98 2.36 -5.56 -5.85
C SER A 98 1.05 -6.16 -5.38
N LEU A 99 0.27 -5.41 -4.58
CA LEU A 99 -1.03 -5.87 -4.09
C LEU A 99 -2.07 -6.04 -5.21
N ALA A 100 -2.09 -5.14 -6.21
CA ALA A 100 -3.01 -5.26 -7.33
C ALA A 100 -2.72 -6.50 -8.19
N ARG A 101 -1.45 -6.86 -8.35
CA ARG A 101 -1.02 -8.10 -9.02
C ARG A 101 -1.43 -9.34 -8.23
N TYR A 102 -1.30 -9.30 -6.91
CA TYR A 102 -1.78 -10.35 -6.02
C TYR A 102 -3.29 -10.57 -6.17
N VAL A 103 -4.08 -9.50 -6.10
CA VAL A 103 -5.54 -9.57 -6.28
C VAL A 103 -5.89 -10.12 -7.66
N MET A 104 -5.20 -9.69 -8.72
CA MET A 104 -5.42 -10.22 -10.07
C MET A 104 -5.11 -11.71 -10.18
N ALA A 105 -4.06 -12.19 -9.50
CA ALA A 105 -3.66 -13.60 -9.52
C ALA A 105 -4.57 -14.50 -8.69
N THR A 106 -5.09 -14.00 -7.57
CA THR A 106 -5.94 -14.77 -6.65
C THR A 106 -7.42 -14.60 -6.94
N ARG A 107 -7.82 -13.50 -7.59
CA ARG A 107 -9.21 -13.11 -7.89
C ARG A 107 -9.33 -12.51 -9.28
N PRO A 108 -9.18 -13.30 -10.35
CA PRO A 108 -9.04 -12.81 -11.74
C PRO A 108 -10.27 -12.05 -12.27
N ALA A 109 -11.43 -12.22 -11.64
CA ALA A 109 -12.64 -11.48 -12.00
C ALA A 109 -12.75 -10.10 -11.33
N SER A 110 -11.83 -9.74 -10.42
CA SER A 110 -11.79 -8.44 -9.73
C SER A 110 -11.55 -7.29 -10.69
N SER A 111 -12.21 -6.15 -10.42
CA SER A 111 -11.97 -4.89 -11.14
C SER A 111 -11.10 -3.99 -10.27
N GLN A 112 -9.98 -3.50 -10.81
CA GLN A 112 -9.01 -2.73 -10.04
C GLN A 112 -8.66 -1.43 -10.74
N VAL A 113 -8.60 -0.35 -9.98
CA VAL A 113 -8.09 0.95 -10.41
C VAL A 113 -6.89 1.29 -9.54
N VAL A 114 -5.73 1.49 -10.16
CA VAL A 114 -4.52 1.95 -9.48
C VAL A 114 -4.30 3.40 -9.88
N VAL A 115 -4.28 4.29 -8.91
CA VAL A 115 -4.04 5.73 -9.12
C VAL A 115 -2.60 6.02 -8.70
N GLU A 116 -1.82 6.54 -9.63
CA GLU A 116 -0.43 6.92 -9.42
C GLU A 116 -0.22 8.31 -9.98
N ILE A 117 0.46 9.17 -9.23
CA ILE A 117 0.72 10.55 -9.66
C ILE A 117 1.86 10.63 -10.65
N ASP A 118 2.82 9.71 -10.57
CA ASP A 118 4.03 9.67 -11.38
C ASP A 118 3.78 8.89 -12.69
N GLY A 119 3.58 9.62 -13.76
CA GLY A 119 3.30 9.05 -15.09
C GLY A 119 4.49 8.26 -15.66
N ALA A 120 5.71 8.77 -15.45
CA ALA A 120 6.93 8.12 -15.91
C ALA A 120 7.17 6.80 -15.15
N LEU A 121 6.84 6.74 -13.85
CA LEU A 121 6.87 5.51 -13.06
C LEU A 121 5.86 4.48 -13.60
N VAL A 122 4.64 4.89 -13.93
CA VAL A 122 3.63 3.99 -14.52
C VAL A 122 4.14 3.40 -15.84
N ASP A 123 4.76 4.19 -16.69
CA ASP A 123 5.30 3.72 -17.97
C ASP A 123 6.51 2.79 -17.79
N LEU A 124 7.37 3.08 -16.80
CA LEU A 124 8.48 2.21 -16.41
C LEU A 124 7.96 0.84 -15.95
N VAL A 125 6.99 0.84 -15.03
CA VAL A 125 6.39 -0.39 -14.47
C VAL A 125 5.69 -1.21 -15.56
N ARG A 126 4.97 -0.58 -16.47
CA ARG A 126 4.33 -1.27 -17.60
C ARG A 126 5.35 -1.92 -18.53
N THR A 127 6.48 -1.25 -18.76
CA THR A 127 7.50 -1.69 -19.71
C THR A 127 8.43 -2.75 -19.12
N LYS A 128 8.91 -2.53 -17.89
CA LYS A 128 9.93 -3.38 -17.28
C LYS A 128 9.35 -4.51 -16.42
N LEU A 129 8.17 -4.29 -15.84
CA LEU A 129 7.47 -5.24 -14.98
C LEU A 129 6.10 -5.60 -15.58
N PRO A 130 6.05 -6.18 -16.79
CA PRO A 130 4.79 -6.44 -17.47
C PRO A 130 3.92 -7.44 -16.69
N TRP A 131 2.62 -7.29 -16.83
CA TRP A 131 1.63 -8.27 -16.37
C TRP A 131 0.77 -8.68 -17.56
N ARG A 132 0.04 -9.79 -17.41
CA ARG A 132 -0.92 -10.21 -18.43
C ARG A 132 -1.94 -9.09 -18.65
N ALA A 133 -2.02 -8.59 -19.87
CA ALA A 133 -2.96 -7.54 -20.22
C ALA A 133 -4.40 -7.94 -19.88
N THR A 134 -5.11 -7.08 -19.17
CA THR A 134 -6.51 -7.28 -18.80
C THR A 134 -7.21 -5.94 -18.70
N LYS A 135 -8.49 -5.89 -19.09
CA LYS A 135 -9.34 -4.70 -18.88
C LYS A 135 -9.72 -4.52 -17.40
N LYS A 136 -9.40 -5.50 -16.56
CA LYS A 136 -9.75 -5.53 -15.13
C LYS A 136 -8.77 -4.79 -14.25
N LEU A 137 -7.53 -4.56 -14.68
CA LEU A 137 -6.53 -3.75 -13.99
C LEU A 137 -6.24 -2.50 -14.83
N ARG A 138 -6.59 -1.35 -14.30
CA ARG A 138 -6.42 -0.05 -14.97
C ARG A 138 -5.56 0.86 -14.13
N PHE A 139 -4.52 1.43 -14.72
CA PHE A 139 -3.76 2.53 -14.13
C PHE A 139 -4.34 3.87 -14.58
N ARG A 140 -4.44 4.80 -13.65
CA ARG A 140 -4.83 6.18 -13.85
C ARG A 140 -3.72 7.09 -13.33
N VAL A 141 -3.05 7.80 -14.23
CA VAL A 141 -2.07 8.84 -13.86
C VAL A 141 -2.86 10.07 -13.43
N ALA A 142 -2.91 10.32 -12.13
CA ALA A 142 -3.64 11.44 -11.53
C ALA A 142 -3.31 11.59 -10.04
N ASP A 143 -3.68 12.75 -9.47
CA ASP A 143 -3.74 12.94 -8.02
C ASP A 143 -4.80 12.02 -7.38
N ALA A 144 -4.41 11.30 -6.32
CA ALA A 144 -5.26 10.29 -5.70
C ALA A 144 -6.49 10.90 -5.00
N ARG A 145 -6.34 12.08 -4.35
CA ARG A 145 -7.45 12.77 -3.72
C ARG A 145 -8.45 13.28 -4.75
N ALA A 146 -7.98 13.86 -5.84
CA ALA A 146 -8.84 14.33 -6.92
C ALA A 146 -9.61 13.20 -7.63
N VAL A 147 -9.01 11.99 -7.72
CA VAL A 147 -9.72 10.80 -8.22
C VAL A 147 -10.77 10.34 -7.23
N LEU A 148 -10.42 10.26 -5.95
CA LEU A 148 -11.34 9.84 -4.89
C LEU A 148 -12.57 10.76 -4.84
N ASP A 149 -12.38 12.08 -4.89
CA ASP A 149 -13.46 13.07 -4.83
C ASP A 149 -14.44 12.97 -6.01
N LYS A 150 -13.98 12.50 -7.17
CA LYS A 150 -14.81 12.30 -8.38
C LYS A 150 -15.38 10.88 -8.50
N THR A 151 -15.04 9.98 -7.58
CA THR A 151 -15.52 8.60 -7.60
C THR A 151 -16.96 8.55 -7.12
N ARG A 152 -17.83 7.79 -7.81
CA ARG A 152 -19.21 7.61 -7.40
C ARG A 152 -19.31 6.85 -6.05
N PRO A 153 -20.33 7.10 -5.23
CA PRO A 153 -20.57 6.33 -4.01
C PRO A 153 -20.73 4.82 -4.28
N THR A 154 -20.45 4.00 -3.27
CA THR A 154 -20.62 2.54 -3.27
C THR A 154 -20.01 1.82 -4.48
N ALA A 155 -18.83 2.28 -4.91
CA ALA A 155 -18.19 1.78 -6.11
C ALA A 155 -17.23 0.59 -5.84
N PHE A 156 -16.66 0.51 -4.63
CA PHE A 156 -15.57 -0.40 -4.32
C PHE A 156 -15.87 -1.26 -3.08
N ASP A 157 -15.36 -2.49 -3.10
CA ASP A 157 -15.32 -3.36 -1.92
C ASP A 157 -14.12 -2.99 -1.02
N VAL A 158 -13.03 -2.51 -1.63
CA VAL A 158 -11.79 -2.16 -0.93
C VAL A 158 -11.22 -0.87 -1.49
N VAL A 159 -10.79 0.01 -0.59
CA VAL A 159 -9.89 1.12 -0.90
C VAL A 159 -8.57 0.88 -0.17
N VAL A 160 -7.43 1.00 -0.85
CA VAL A 160 -6.10 0.87 -0.27
C VAL A 160 -5.36 2.19 -0.43
N ARG A 161 -4.84 2.74 0.66
CA ARG A 161 -3.92 3.87 0.63
C ARG A 161 -2.51 3.41 0.97
N ASP A 162 -1.66 3.38 -0.04
CA ASP A 162 -0.22 3.09 0.05
C ASP A 162 0.52 4.09 -0.86
N ALA A 163 0.31 5.38 -0.59
CA ALA A 163 0.85 6.50 -1.34
C ALA A 163 1.86 7.27 -0.48
N PHE A 164 3.06 7.44 -1.01
CA PHE A 164 4.14 8.20 -0.36
C PHE A 164 4.76 9.16 -1.37
N LEU A 165 5.04 10.36 -0.92
CA LEU A 165 5.80 11.38 -1.64
C LEU A 165 6.89 11.88 -0.69
N ASN A 166 8.16 11.82 -1.10
CA ASN A 166 9.30 12.17 -0.25
C ASN A 166 9.29 11.43 1.13
N GLY A 167 8.89 10.15 1.12
CA GLY A 167 8.86 9.30 2.31
C GLY A 167 7.67 9.53 3.26
N MET A 168 6.74 10.43 2.92
CA MET A 168 5.55 10.75 3.72
C MET A 168 4.27 10.58 2.91
N PRO A 169 3.18 10.10 3.51
CA PRO A 169 1.88 10.14 2.84
C PRO A 169 1.43 11.58 2.60
N PRO A 170 0.86 11.91 1.42
CA PRO A 170 0.30 13.23 1.15
C PRO A 170 -0.72 13.64 2.22
N SER A 171 -0.63 14.87 2.72
CA SER A 171 -1.52 15.37 3.79
C SER A 171 -2.99 15.29 3.39
N SER A 172 -3.32 15.58 2.13
CA SER A 172 -4.68 15.51 1.57
C SER A 172 -5.32 14.11 1.62
N LEU A 173 -4.51 13.05 1.76
CA LEU A 173 -4.98 11.66 1.90
C LEU A 173 -5.08 11.19 3.36
N ARG A 174 -4.78 12.07 4.33
CA ARG A 174 -4.71 11.77 5.77
C ARG A 174 -5.79 12.49 6.57
N THR A 175 -6.62 13.30 5.92
CA THR A 175 -7.62 14.14 6.58
C THR A 175 -8.89 13.36 6.91
N LEU A 176 -9.63 13.88 7.88
CA LEU A 176 -10.96 13.36 8.22
C LEU A 176 -11.88 13.36 7.01
N GLU A 177 -11.86 14.43 6.23
CA GLU A 177 -12.69 14.58 5.03
C GLU A 177 -12.32 13.53 3.97
N CYS A 178 -11.02 13.20 3.85
CA CYS A 178 -10.59 12.08 3.01
C CYS A 178 -11.16 10.74 3.50
N ALA A 179 -11.08 10.47 4.81
CA ALA A 179 -11.64 9.25 5.39
C ALA A 179 -13.17 9.16 5.18
N GLN A 180 -13.90 10.27 5.36
CA GLN A 180 -15.33 10.35 5.08
C GLN A 180 -15.62 10.07 3.60
N ARG A 181 -14.82 10.63 2.70
CA ARG A 181 -14.97 10.39 1.27
C ARG A 181 -14.65 8.93 0.89
N VAL A 182 -13.66 8.31 1.52
CA VAL A 182 -13.40 6.86 1.35
C VAL A 182 -14.61 6.03 1.79
N ARG A 183 -15.21 6.34 2.95
CA ARG A 183 -16.40 5.65 3.44
C ARG A 183 -17.55 5.72 2.43
N GLU A 184 -17.78 6.89 1.81
CA GLU A 184 -18.84 7.07 0.81
C GLU A 184 -18.63 6.22 -0.45
N VAL A 185 -17.38 6.06 -0.91
CA VAL A 185 -17.09 5.27 -2.12
C VAL A 185 -17.02 3.77 -1.86
N LEU A 186 -16.88 3.37 -0.60
CA LEU A 186 -16.97 1.96 -0.19
C LEU A 186 -18.43 1.48 -0.23
N ARG A 187 -18.60 0.19 -0.55
CA ARG A 187 -19.86 -0.53 -0.33
C ARG A 187 -20.09 -0.71 1.18
N PRO A 188 -21.31 -1.04 1.64
CA PRO A 188 -21.63 -1.12 3.07
C PRO A 188 -20.67 -1.98 3.90
N ASP A 189 -20.21 -3.12 3.37
CA ASP A 189 -19.26 -4.03 4.03
C ASP A 189 -17.83 -3.83 3.53
N GLY A 190 -17.57 -2.70 2.87
CA GLY A 190 -16.28 -2.38 2.29
C GLY A 190 -15.23 -2.03 3.34
N VAL A 191 -13.96 -2.18 2.98
CA VAL A 191 -12.83 -1.96 3.90
C VAL A 191 -11.86 -0.94 3.33
N TYR A 192 -11.45 0.00 4.17
CA TYR A 192 -10.33 0.90 3.94
C TYR A 192 -9.06 0.33 4.57
N LEU A 193 -8.03 0.14 3.78
CA LEU A 193 -6.71 -0.33 4.20
C LEU A 193 -5.69 0.78 4.04
N VAL A 194 -4.94 1.06 5.09
CA VAL A 194 -4.00 2.19 5.14
C VAL A 194 -2.63 1.68 5.57
N ASN A 195 -1.58 2.00 4.81
CA ASN A 195 -0.20 1.83 5.24
C ASN A 195 0.32 3.12 5.88
N VAL A 196 0.89 3.01 7.08
CA VAL A 196 1.54 4.09 7.83
C VAL A 196 2.94 3.64 8.23
N ALA A 197 3.96 4.38 7.83
CA ALA A 197 5.33 4.17 8.32
C ALA A 197 5.54 5.03 9.57
N ASP A 198 5.79 4.41 10.75
CA ASP A 198 5.86 5.15 12.01
C ASP A 198 6.78 4.46 13.04
N ARG A 199 6.98 5.13 14.14
CA ARG A 199 7.70 4.64 15.33
C ARG A 199 7.09 5.21 16.59
N SER A 200 7.34 4.58 17.73
CA SER A 200 6.94 5.13 19.03
C SER A 200 7.40 6.60 19.16
N PRO A 201 6.56 7.52 19.64
CA PRO A 201 5.23 7.31 20.27
C PRO A 201 4.04 7.19 19.30
N PHE A 202 4.22 6.86 18.04
CA PHE A 202 3.18 6.62 17.03
C PHE A 202 2.33 7.87 16.71
N ALA A 203 2.98 9.03 16.60
CA ALA A 203 2.29 10.28 16.38
C ALA A 203 1.53 10.32 15.02
N ALA A 204 2.15 9.83 13.95
CA ALA A 204 1.50 9.74 12.65
C ALA A 204 0.32 8.77 12.67
N THR A 205 0.51 7.60 13.28
CA THR A 205 -0.54 6.59 13.44
C THR A 205 -1.69 7.10 14.31
N GLY A 206 -1.38 7.80 15.41
CA GLY A 206 -2.40 8.37 16.31
C GLY A 206 -3.32 9.37 15.62
N VAL A 207 -2.76 10.24 14.77
CA VAL A 207 -3.53 11.20 13.94
C VAL A 207 -4.43 10.47 12.94
N GLU A 208 -3.90 9.45 12.24
CA GLU A 208 -4.68 8.63 11.31
C GLU A 208 -5.83 7.91 12.03
N LEU A 209 -5.53 7.28 13.17
CA LEU A 209 -6.54 6.58 13.98
C LEU A 209 -7.62 7.52 14.48
N ALA A 210 -7.28 8.76 14.88
CA ALA A 210 -8.28 9.73 15.30
C ALA A 210 -9.32 10.01 14.21
N ALA A 211 -8.88 10.14 12.94
CA ALA A 211 -9.79 10.31 11.81
C ALA A 211 -10.61 9.05 11.51
N LEU A 212 -9.96 7.88 11.49
CA LEU A 212 -10.61 6.63 11.11
C LEU A 212 -11.62 6.14 12.15
N LEU A 213 -11.33 6.32 13.45
CA LEU A 213 -12.23 5.97 14.55
C LEU A 213 -13.47 6.88 14.62
N GLU A 214 -13.37 8.13 14.13
CA GLU A 214 -14.51 9.05 14.01
C GLU A 214 -15.44 8.65 12.87
N VAL A 215 -14.90 8.06 11.78
CA VAL A 215 -15.62 7.77 10.54
C VAL A 215 -16.17 6.34 10.51
N PHE A 216 -15.39 5.34 10.93
CA PHE A 216 -15.73 3.93 10.76
C PHE A 216 -16.13 3.26 12.07
N SER A 217 -17.06 2.30 11.96
CA SER A 217 -17.59 1.56 13.10
C SER A 217 -16.60 0.57 13.70
N ASP A 218 -15.67 0.00 12.90
CA ASP A 218 -14.64 -0.91 13.37
C ASP A 218 -13.28 -0.55 12.76
N VAL A 219 -12.22 -0.63 13.58
CA VAL A 219 -10.85 -0.27 13.20
C VAL A 219 -9.88 -1.22 13.88
N ALA A 220 -8.94 -1.78 13.11
CA ALA A 220 -7.87 -2.62 13.62
C ALA A 220 -6.51 -2.14 13.11
N VAL A 221 -5.46 -2.40 13.89
CA VAL A 221 -4.06 -2.08 13.53
C VAL A 221 -3.25 -3.36 13.51
N ILE A 222 -2.48 -3.57 12.46
CA ILE A 222 -1.60 -4.72 12.27
C ILE A 222 -0.16 -4.22 12.15
N SER A 223 0.74 -4.75 12.93
CA SER A 223 2.18 -4.46 12.81
C SER A 223 3.01 -5.54 13.47
N GLU A 224 4.30 -5.48 13.25
CA GLU A 224 5.25 -6.36 13.91
C GLU A 224 5.32 -6.08 15.43
N PRO A 225 5.43 -7.12 16.27
CA PRO A 225 5.55 -6.95 17.72
C PRO A 225 6.71 -6.03 18.15
N ALA A 226 7.82 -6.00 17.41
CA ALA A 226 8.95 -5.13 17.72
C ALA A 226 8.62 -3.65 17.48
N VAL A 227 7.87 -3.33 16.41
CA VAL A 227 7.35 -1.98 16.12
C VAL A 227 6.35 -1.56 17.20
N LEU A 228 5.34 -2.40 17.49
CA LEU A 228 4.30 -2.11 18.48
C LEU A 228 4.85 -1.91 19.90
N ARG A 229 6.00 -2.52 20.23
CA ARG A 229 6.73 -2.28 21.49
C ARG A 229 7.68 -1.08 21.44
N GLY A 230 7.68 -0.31 20.36
CA GLY A 230 8.50 0.89 20.20
C GLY A 230 10.00 0.62 20.00
N ARG A 231 10.40 -0.62 19.68
CA ARG A 231 11.81 -1.01 19.55
C ARG A 231 12.45 -0.59 18.24
N ARG A 232 11.65 -0.38 17.19
CA ARG A 232 12.11 0.06 15.88
C ARG A 232 11.01 0.82 15.12
N HIS A 233 11.41 1.53 14.09
CA HIS A 233 10.53 2.05 13.04
C HIS A 233 10.00 0.90 12.18
N GLY A 234 8.78 1.04 11.64
CA GLY A 234 8.22 0.06 10.72
C GLY A 234 6.84 0.46 10.21
N ASN A 235 6.25 -0.44 9.43
CA ASN A 235 4.92 -0.22 8.88
C ASN A 235 3.83 -0.69 9.87
N LEU A 236 2.75 0.09 9.91
CA LEU A 236 1.50 -0.27 10.54
C LEU A 236 0.41 -0.28 9.45
N VAL A 237 -0.31 -1.38 9.33
CA VAL A 237 -1.49 -1.46 8.47
C VAL A 237 -2.72 -1.20 9.33
N ILE A 238 -3.53 -0.23 8.93
CA ILE A 238 -4.82 0.04 9.57
C ILE A 238 -5.91 -0.49 8.64
N ALA A 239 -6.82 -1.29 9.17
CA ALA A 239 -8.05 -1.71 8.51
C ALA A 239 -9.23 -1.01 9.18
N ALA A 240 -10.11 -0.38 8.41
CA ALA A 240 -11.28 0.34 8.89
C ALA A 240 -12.52 -0.02 8.06
N SER A 241 -13.66 -0.27 8.71
CA SER A 241 -14.91 -0.68 8.07
C SER A 241 -16.12 -0.26 8.91
N ASP A 242 -17.29 -0.15 8.27
CA ASP A 242 -18.56 -0.07 9.00
C ASP A 242 -19.10 -1.46 9.40
N ALA A 243 -18.62 -2.52 8.76
CA ALA A 243 -18.85 -3.89 9.17
C ALA A 243 -17.84 -4.35 10.24
N ILE A 244 -18.21 -5.37 11.00
CA ILE A 244 -17.30 -5.99 11.98
C ILE A 244 -16.15 -6.70 11.24
N LEU A 245 -14.93 -6.31 11.55
CA LEU A 245 -13.74 -6.94 11.01
C LEU A 245 -13.53 -8.34 11.63
N PRO A 246 -13.16 -9.37 10.86
CA PRO A 246 -12.93 -10.73 11.37
C PRO A 246 -11.58 -10.83 12.09
N ILE A 247 -11.44 -10.15 13.24
CA ILE A 247 -10.18 -9.96 13.97
C ILE A 247 -9.47 -11.27 14.28
N GLU A 248 -10.21 -12.31 14.71
CA GLU A 248 -9.61 -13.61 15.01
C GLU A 248 -9.01 -14.29 13.78
N ALA A 249 -9.71 -14.21 12.63
CA ALA A 249 -9.22 -14.78 11.38
C ALA A 249 -7.98 -14.02 10.87
N ILE A 250 -8.02 -12.67 10.93
CA ILE A 250 -6.88 -11.83 10.59
C ILE A 250 -5.70 -12.13 11.52
N SER A 251 -5.91 -12.21 12.83
CA SER A 251 -4.87 -12.50 13.81
C SER A 251 -4.17 -13.83 13.56
N ARG A 252 -4.93 -14.89 13.28
CA ARG A 252 -4.36 -16.20 12.92
C ARG A 252 -3.51 -16.11 11.68
N ARG A 253 -4.04 -15.47 10.63
CA ARG A 253 -3.38 -15.42 9.34
C ARG A 253 -2.09 -14.60 9.36
N VAL A 254 -2.07 -13.43 10.02
CA VAL A 254 -0.86 -12.60 10.13
C VAL A 254 0.19 -13.20 11.06
N ALA A 255 -0.21 -14.09 12.00
CA ALA A 255 0.71 -14.81 12.87
C ALA A 255 1.43 -15.96 12.16
N ASP A 256 0.81 -16.58 11.14
CA ASP A 256 1.35 -17.73 10.39
C ASP A 256 2.38 -17.29 9.31
N GLY A 257 2.57 -16.01 9.09
CA GLY A 257 3.49 -15.50 8.08
C GLY A 257 4.97 -15.57 8.48
N GLY A 258 5.89 -15.45 7.50
CA GLY A 258 7.34 -15.43 7.72
C GLY A 258 7.82 -14.29 8.63
N VAL A 259 7.14 -13.14 8.62
CA VAL A 259 7.24 -12.08 9.63
C VAL A 259 5.91 -12.03 10.36
N GLN A 260 5.92 -12.38 11.63
CA GLN A 260 4.71 -12.43 12.44
C GLN A 260 4.16 -11.03 12.69
N GLY A 261 2.92 -10.79 12.29
CA GLY A 261 2.14 -9.62 12.66
C GLY A 261 1.36 -9.85 13.96
N ARG A 262 1.00 -8.77 14.64
CA ARG A 262 0.04 -8.73 15.72
C ARG A 262 -1.07 -7.76 15.39
N VAL A 263 -2.30 -8.17 15.62
CA VAL A 263 -3.49 -7.33 15.48
C VAL A 263 -3.79 -6.64 16.80
N ARG A 264 -4.09 -5.37 16.74
CA ARG A 264 -4.70 -4.54 17.75
C ARG A 264 -6.14 -4.29 17.33
N ASP A 265 -7.09 -4.63 18.17
CA ASP A 265 -8.51 -4.40 17.91
C ASP A 265 -8.91 -2.92 18.06
N ARG A 266 -10.21 -2.62 17.89
CA ARG A 266 -10.75 -1.27 18.04
C ARG A 266 -10.44 -0.65 19.40
N GLN A 267 -10.48 -1.41 20.49
CA GLN A 267 -10.19 -0.89 21.83
C GLN A 267 -8.71 -0.48 21.95
N GLU A 268 -7.81 -1.32 21.49
CA GLU A 268 -6.37 -1.04 21.46
C GLU A 268 -6.04 0.11 20.49
N ALA A 269 -6.68 0.15 19.31
CA ALA A 269 -6.55 1.25 18.34
C ALA A 269 -7.02 2.60 18.94
N THR A 270 -8.14 2.58 19.70
CA THR A 270 -8.62 3.76 20.43
C THR A 270 -7.61 4.20 21.49
N ALA A 271 -6.96 3.26 22.18
CA ALA A 271 -5.91 3.62 23.13
C ALA A 271 -4.70 4.27 22.45
N MET A 272 -4.33 3.83 21.23
CA MET A 272 -3.24 4.41 20.45
C MET A 272 -3.58 5.80 19.90
N SER A 273 -4.84 6.15 19.70
CA SER A 273 -5.26 7.48 19.21
C SER A 273 -5.37 8.53 20.32
N ARG A 274 -5.26 8.14 21.61
CA ARG A 274 -5.42 9.08 22.74
C ARG A 274 -4.42 10.24 22.66
N GLY A 275 -4.94 11.46 22.85
CA GLY A 275 -4.15 12.67 22.81
C GLY A 275 -3.86 13.19 21.39
N HIS A 276 -4.33 12.48 20.36
CA HIS A 276 -4.25 12.92 18.97
C HIS A 276 -5.60 13.41 18.47
N ARG A 277 -5.57 14.33 17.52
CA ARG A 277 -6.77 14.81 16.79
C ARG A 277 -6.64 14.49 15.31
N ALA A 278 -7.78 14.30 14.65
CA ALA A 278 -7.83 14.13 13.21
C ALA A 278 -7.28 15.37 12.48
N LEU A 279 -6.48 15.16 11.46
CA LEU A 279 -6.09 16.20 10.52
C LEU A 279 -7.31 16.63 9.69
N ARG A 280 -7.45 17.92 9.40
CA ARG A 280 -8.52 18.49 8.56
C ARG A 280 -7.97 19.02 7.24
N ASP A 281 -8.80 19.09 6.19
CA ASP A 281 -8.40 19.59 4.86
C ASP A 281 -7.80 21.01 4.93
N ALA A 282 -8.37 21.91 5.74
CA ALA A 282 -7.86 23.26 5.94
C ALA A 282 -6.46 23.30 6.59
N GLU A 283 -6.12 22.26 7.38
CA GLU A 283 -4.81 22.11 8.03
C GLU A 283 -3.80 21.39 7.14
N GLY A 284 -4.28 20.57 6.20
CA GLY A 284 -3.47 19.82 5.23
C GLY A 284 -2.94 20.65 4.05
N GLY A 285 -3.54 21.82 3.78
CA GLY A 285 -3.20 22.67 2.63
C GLY A 285 -1.96 23.56 2.81
N SER A 286 -1.31 23.54 3.96
CA SER A 286 -0.20 24.46 4.26
C SER A 286 1.21 23.87 4.11
N ALA A 287 1.34 22.67 3.58
CA ALA A 287 2.63 22.02 3.30
C ALA A 287 2.72 21.70 1.79
N GLY A 288 2.97 22.74 0.99
CA GLY A 288 3.35 22.67 -0.42
C GLY A 288 4.84 22.89 -0.57
#